data_b170a2c4d0437da2ef04a41c8981e8c2
#
_entry.id   b170a2c4d0437da2ef04a41c8981e8c2
#
_cell.length_a   1.000
_cell.length_b   1.000
_cell.length_c   1.000
_cell.angle_alpha   90.00
_cell.angle_beta   90.00
_cell.angle_gamma   90.00
#
_symmetry.space_group_name_H-M   'P 1'
#
loop_
_entity.id
_entity.type
_entity.pdbx_description
1 polymer ?
#
loop_
_entity_poly.entity_id
_entity_poly.type
_entity_poly.pdbx_seq_one_letter_code
_entity_poly.pdbx_strand_id
1 'polypeptide(L)'
;MNNKILIVSANYYREISRNLELGASNTLKENGFEYEVINVPGCFEIPYLIKKNINNYNGFISLGCIIKGDTYHFEVIANETTRKIMDLSVDFNIPIGFGVLTCYNLEQAIIRSDINQKNKGQEAALACIQLLK
;
A
#
# COMPACT_ATOMS: atom_id res chain seq x y z
N MET A 1 -5.83 18.43 15.25
CA MET A 1 -5.68 17.90 13.90
C MET A 1 -5.50 16.39 13.93
N ASN A 2 -6.34 15.67 13.23
CA ASN A 2 -6.26 14.21 13.20
C ASN A 2 -5.15 13.74 12.29
N ASN A 3 -4.16 13.05 12.88
CA ASN A 3 -3.12 12.38 12.12
C ASN A 3 -3.56 10.94 11.88
N LYS A 4 -4.65 10.81 11.10
CA LYS A 4 -5.26 9.51 10.87
C LYS A 4 -4.98 9.03 9.45
N ILE A 5 -4.43 7.82 9.35
CA ILE A 5 -3.99 7.23 8.10
C ILE A 5 -4.89 6.03 7.77
N LEU A 6 -5.23 5.89 6.51
CA LEU A 6 -5.92 4.69 6.04
C LEU A 6 -4.93 3.79 5.29
N ILE A 7 -4.79 2.57 5.78
CA ILE A 7 -4.04 1.53 5.07
C ILE A 7 -5.07 0.78 4.22
N VAL A 8 -4.90 0.81 2.90
CA VAL A 8 -5.73 0.03 1.98
C VAL A 8 -4.88 -1.14 1.53
N SER A 9 -5.25 -2.34 1.98
CA SER A 9 -4.43 -3.53 1.79
C SER A 9 -5.16 -4.56 0.94
N ALA A 10 -4.58 -4.89 -0.21
CA ALA A 10 -5.07 -5.96 -1.07
C ALA A 10 -4.58 -7.29 -0.49
N ASN A 11 -5.52 -8.15 -0.09
CA ASN A 11 -5.18 -9.36 0.66
C ASN A 11 -5.24 -10.64 -0.18
N TYR A 12 -5.01 -10.53 -1.48
CA TYR A 12 -5.01 -11.70 -2.36
C TYR A 12 -3.96 -12.74 -1.91
N TYR A 13 -2.73 -12.28 -1.61
CA TYR A 13 -1.69 -13.12 -1.00
C TYR A 13 -1.65 -12.78 0.49
N ARG A 14 -2.40 -13.52 1.29
CA ARG A 14 -2.66 -13.14 2.69
C ARG A 14 -1.42 -13.01 3.56
N GLU A 15 -0.47 -13.93 3.41
CA GLU A 15 0.75 -13.87 4.21
C GLU A 15 1.58 -12.64 3.85
N ILE A 16 1.67 -12.33 2.55
CA ILE A 16 2.40 -11.16 2.08
C ILE A 16 1.74 -9.89 2.59
N SER A 17 0.41 -9.78 2.43
CA SER A 17 -0.30 -8.58 2.87
C SER A 17 -0.22 -8.39 4.38
N ARG A 18 -0.28 -9.48 5.15
CA ARG A 18 -0.15 -9.41 6.61
C ARG A 18 1.20 -8.85 7.01
N ASN A 19 2.28 -9.29 6.37
CA ASN A 19 3.62 -8.79 6.66
C ASN A 19 3.77 -7.32 6.28
N LEU A 20 3.21 -6.92 5.13
CA LEU A 20 3.21 -5.52 4.73
C LEU A 20 2.44 -4.67 5.73
N GLU A 21 1.27 -5.14 6.16
CA GLU A 21 0.46 -4.43 7.15
C GLU A 21 1.19 -4.28 8.46
N LEU A 22 1.89 -5.33 8.89
CA LEU A 22 2.65 -5.31 10.14
C LEU A 22 3.76 -4.25 10.08
N GLY A 23 4.53 -4.23 9.00
CA GLY A 23 5.59 -3.24 8.82
C GLY A 23 5.05 -1.81 8.82
N ALA A 24 3.96 -1.59 8.09
CA ALA A 24 3.36 -0.26 7.99
C ALA A 24 2.76 0.16 9.34
N SER A 25 1.99 -0.71 9.98
CA SER A 25 1.32 -0.34 11.23
C SER A 25 2.31 -0.10 12.36
N ASN A 26 3.36 -0.91 12.47
CA ASN A 26 4.40 -0.69 13.48
C ASN A 26 5.03 0.69 13.31
N THR A 27 5.32 1.07 12.07
CA THR A 27 5.94 2.36 11.77
C THR A 27 5.01 3.53 12.12
N LEU A 28 3.72 3.39 11.80
CA LEU A 28 2.75 4.42 12.15
C LEU A 28 2.64 4.60 13.66
N LYS A 29 2.57 3.49 14.40
CA LYS A 29 2.49 3.54 15.87
C LYS A 29 3.72 4.21 16.46
N GLU A 30 4.90 3.85 15.98
CA GLU A 30 6.15 4.42 16.47
C GLU A 30 6.26 5.92 16.24
N ASN A 31 5.54 6.42 15.24
CA ASN A 31 5.55 7.84 14.89
C ASN A 31 4.31 8.59 15.37
N GLY A 32 3.47 7.95 16.19
CA GLY A 32 2.35 8.62 16.84
C GLY A 32 1.11 8.83 15.98
N PHE A 33 0.96 8.04 14.92
CA PHE A 33 -0.20 8.16 14.03
C PHE A 33 -1.29 7.14 14.40
N GLU A 34 -2.53 7.59 14.30
CA GLU A 34 -3.68 6.70 14.33
C GLU A 34 -3.87 6.14 12.92
N TYR A 35 -4.40 4.92 12.84
CA TYR A 35 -4.64 4.32 11.54
C TYR A 35 -5.80 3.35 11.57
N GLU A 36 -6.35 3.10 10.40
CA GLU A 36 -7.33 2.04 10.17
C GLU A 36 -6.87 1.24 8.96
N VAL A 37 -7.30 -0.01 8.88
CA VAL A 37 -6.98 -0.90 7.76
C VAL A 37 -8.28 -1.32 7.10
N ILE A 38 -8.37 -1.13 5.78
CA ILE A 38 -9.46 -1.70 4.99
C ILE A 38 -8.82 -2.66 4.00
N ASN A 39 -9.30 -3.91 4.01
CA ASN A 39 -8.83 -4.91 3.06
C ASN A 39 -9.71 -4.91 1.81
N VAL A 40 -9.05 -5.09 0.66
CA VAL A 40 -9.72 -5.23 -0.63
C VAL A 40 -9.26 -6.54 -1.28
N PRO A 41 -10.06 -7.11 -2.21
CA PRO A 41 -9.71 -8.42 -2.78
C PRO A 41 -8.41 -8.42 -3.58
N GLY A 42 -8.15 -7.37 -4.34
CA GLY A 42 -6.97 -7.30 -5.19
C GLY A 42 -6.51 -5.86 -5.36
N CYS A 43 -5.35 -5.71 -6.00
CA CYS A 43 -4.77 -4.38 -6.18
C CYS A 43 -5.62 -3.48 -7.08
N PHE A 44 -6.40 -4.07 -7.97
CA PHE A 44 -7.28 -3.32 -8.86
C PHE A 44 -8.28 -2.45 -8.08
N GLU A 45 -8.69 -2.90 -6.89
CA GLU A 45 -9.67 -2.18 -6.08
C GLU A 45 -9.09 -1.09 -5.20
N ILE A 46 -7.75 -0.99 -5.10
CA ILE A 46 -7.11 -0.02 -4.22
C ILE A 46 -7.44 1.43 -4.59
N PRO A 47 -7.32 1.85 -5.87
CA PRO A 47 -7.58 3.26 -6.21
C PRO A 47 -8.99 3.70 -5.85
N TYR A 48 -9.98 2.85 -6.09
CA TYR A 48 -11.36 3.19 -5.75
C TYR A 48 -11.54 3.43 -4.26
N LEU A 49 -10.97 2.55 -3.43
CA LEU A 49 -11.10 2.66 -1.97
C LEU A 49 -10.42 3.93 -1.45
N ILE A 50 -9.29 4.31 -2.03
CA ILE A 50 -8.62 5.55 -1.66
C ILE A 50 -9.52 6.74 -2.02
N LYS A 51 -10.02 6.76 -3.26
CA LYS A 51 -10.86 7.89 -3.71
C LYS A 51 -12.13 8.02 -2.88
N LYS A 52 -12.74 6.88 -2.54
CA LYS A 52 -13.96 6.87 -1.74
C LYS A 52 -13.74 7.49 -0.35
N ASN A 53 -12.54 7.36 0.19
CA ASN A 53 -12.23 7.81 1.54
C ASN A 53 -11.37 9.07 1.58
N ILE A 54 -11.26 9.77 0.47
CA ILE A 54 -10.28 10.83 0.29
C ILE A 54 -10.42 11.97 1.29
N ASN A 55 -11.63 12.23 1.76
CA ASN A 55 -11.90 13.33 2.70
C ASN A 55 -11.90 12.88 4.17
N ASN A 56 -11.69 11.60 4.43
CA ASN A 56 -11.84 11.05 5.77
C ASN A 56 -10.50 10.78 6.47
N TYR A 57 -9.39 10.90 5.76
CA TYR A 57 -8.07 10.60 6.31
C TYR A 57 -7.05 11.63 5.85
N ASN A 58 -5.99 11.77 6.62
CA ASN A 58 -4.92 12.72 6.31
C ASN A 58 -3.91 12.17 5.31
N GLY A 59 -3.82 10.85 5.23
CA GLY A 59 -2.93 10.18 4.29
C GLY A 59 -3.35 8.74 4.10
N PHE A 60 -2.73 8.09 3.14
CA PHE A 60 -3.07 6.73 2.74
C PHE A 60 -1.82 5.91 2.52
N ILE A 61 -1.91 4.62 2.80
CA ILE A 61 -0.84 3.67 2.47
C ILE A 61 -1.49 2.56 1.66
N SER A 62 -1.00 2.37 0.43
CA SER A 62 -1.48 1.30 -0.45
C SER A 62 -0.55 0.10 -0.31
N LEU A 63 -1.10 -1.04 0.06
CA LEU A 63 -0.33 -2.27 0.22
C LEU A 63 -0.94 -3.38 -0.60
N GLY A 64 -0.09 -4.19 -1.21
CA GLY A 64 -0.54 -5.33 -1.98
C GLY A 64 0.62 -6.01 -2.67
N CYS A 65 0.30 -7.04 -3.43
CA CYS A 65 1.32 -7.80 -4.15
C CYS A 65 0.74 -8.33 -5.44
N ILE A 66 1.44 -8.08 -6.52
CA ILE A 66 1.10 -8.59 -7.84
C ILE A 66 2.28 -9.44 -8.29
N ILE A 67 2.01 -10.71 -8.62
CA ILE A 67 3.06 -11.64 -9.03
C ILE A 67 2.83 -12.03 -10.48
N LYS A 68 3.91 -12.03 -11.27
CA LYS A 68 3.83 -12.37 -12.68
C LYS A 68 3.33 -13.80 -12.87
N GLY A 69 2.33 -13.94 -13.75
CA GLY A 69 1.79 -15.23 -14.15
C GLY A 69 2.06 -15.49 -15.63
N ASP A 70 1.23 -16.38 -16.22
CA ASP A 70 1.42 -16.82 -17.60
C ASP A 70 0.82 -15.87 -18.64
N THR A 71 0.01 -14.91 -18.19
CA THR A 71 -0.72 -14.03 -19.10
C THR A 71 -0.32 -12.58 -18.90
N TYR A 72 -0.80 -11.73 -19.79
CA TYR A 72 -0.53 -10.29 -19.74
C TYR A 72 -1.22 -9.60 -18.57
N HIS A 73 -2.00 -10.32 -17.77
CA HIS A 73 -2.74 -9.77 -16.64
C HIS A 73 -1.82 -9.04 -15.64
N PHE A 74 -0.63 -9.58 -15.39
CA PHE A 74 0.33 -8.97 -14.48
C PHE A 74 0.65 -7.54 -14.91
N GLU A 75 0.99 -7.35 -16.18
CA GLU A 75 1.36 -6.04 -16.70
C GLU A 75 0.19 -5.05 -16.63
N VAL A 76 -1.01 -5.53 -16.96
CA VAL A 76 -2.21 -4.68 -16.91
C VAL A 76 -2.48 -4.19 -15.49
N ILE A 77 -2.52 -5.11 -14.52
CA ILE A 77 -2.82 -4.73 -13.14
C ILE A 77 -1.69 -3.88 -12.55
N ALA A 78 -0.44 -4.27 -12.76
CA ALA A 78 0.69 -3.54 -12.21
C ALA A 78 0.73 -2.10 -12.73
N ASN A 79 0.58 -1.93 -14.04
CA ASN A 79 0.68 -0.60 -14.66
C ASN A 79 -0.50 0.29 -14.31
N GLU A 80 -1.72 -0.24 -14.40
CA GLU A 80 -2.92 0.59 -14.16
C GLU A 80 -3.09 0.93 -12.69
N THR A 81 -2.78 0.00 -11.79
CA THR A 81 -2.86 0.28 -10.35
C THR A 81 -1.85 1.35 -9.96
N THR A 82 -0.61 1.17 -10.38
CA THR A 82 0.46 2.12 -10.04
C THR A 82 0.17 3.51 -10.60
N ARG A 83 -0.23 3.57 -11.87
CA ARG A 83 -0.53 4.84 -12.53
C ARG A 83 -1.66 5.58 -11.83
N LYS A 84 -2.75 4.86 -11.51
CA LYS A 84 -3.91 5.51 -10.90
C LYS A 84 -3.64 5.96 -9.47
N ILE A 85 -2.85 5.21 -8.71
CA ILE A 85 -2.45 5.65 -7.36
C ILE A 85 -1.61 6.93 -7.45
N MET A 86 -0.67 6.97 -8.40
CA MET A 86 0.13 8.18 -8.63
C MET A 86 -0.78 9.35 -9.01
N ASP A 87 -1.74 9.13 -9.91
CA ASP A 87 -2.67 10.18 -10.33
C ASP A 87 -3.46 10.73 -9.13
N LEU A 88 -3.95 9.84 -8.26
CA LEU A 88 -4.71 10.28 -7.08
C LEU A 88 -3.88 11.17 -6.17
N SER A 89 -2.64 10.77 -5.94
CA SER A 89 -1.75 11.54 -5.08
C SER A 89 -1.51 12.94 -5.63
N VAL A 90 -1.20 13.02 -6.91
CA VAL A 90 -0.86 14.29 -7.55
C VAL A 90 -2.09 15.15 -7.80
N ASP A 91 -3.16 14.55 -8.36
CA ASP A 91 -4.35 15.30 -8.77
C ASP A 91 -5.14 15.83 -7.58
N PHE A 92 -5.18 15.08 -6.48
CA PHE A 92 -5.94 15.48 -5.30
C PHE A 92 -5.06 16.00 -4.17
N ASN A 93 -3.76 16.06 -4.40
CA ASN A 93 -2.80 16.60 -3.43
C ASN A 93 -2.91 15.87 -2.08
N ILE A 94 -2.88 14.55 -2.12
CA ILE A 94 -2.98 13.73 -0.91
C ILE A 94 -1.74 12.87 -0.74
N PRO A 95 -1.25 12.74 0.51
CA PRO A 95 -0.10 11.87 0.79
C PRO A 95 -0.49 10.39 0.61
N ILE A 96 0.23 9.68 -0.24
CA ILE A 96 0.05 8.24 -0.41
C ILE A 96 1.41 7.56 -0.35
N GLY A 97 1.56 6.63 0.59
CA GLY A 97 2.72 5.75 0.62
C GLY A 97 2.45 4.54 -0.26
N PHE A 98 3.35 4.24 -1.18
CA PHE A 98 3.16 3.17 -2.15
C PHE A 98 3.91 1.91 -1.73
N GLY A 99 3.16 0.87 -1.37
CA GLY A 99 3.70 -0.43 -0.96
C GLY A 99 3.08 -1.58 -1.72
N VAL A 100 2.71 -1.36 -2.99
CA VAL A 100 2.23 -2.44 -3.85
C VAL A 100 3.44 -3.08 -4.52
N LEU A 101 3.72 -4.33 -4.14
CA LEU A 101 4.84 -5.07 -4.70
C LEU A 101 4.49 -5.60 -6.08
N THR A 102 5.42 -5.50 -7.01
CA THR A 102 5.29 -6.08 -8.35
C THR A 102 6.48 -7.03 -8.53
N CYS A 103 6.22 -8.31 -8.38
CA CYS A 103 7.27 -9.33 -8.29
C CYS A 103 7.14 -10.35 -9.41
N TYR A 104 8.27 -10.92 -9.80
CA TYR A 104 8.27 -11.97 -10.82
C TYR A 104 7.97 -13.35 -10.23
N ASN A 105 8.14 -13.52 -8.90
CA ASN A 105 7.86 -14.79 -8.24
C ASN A 105 7.54 -14.56 -6.76
N LEU A 106 7.06 -15.60 -6.11
CA LEU A 106 6.64 -15.52 -4.71
C LEU A 106 7.83 -15.26 -3.77
N GLU A 107 8.99 -15.82 -4.07
CA GLU A 107 10.17 -15.62 -3.22
C GLU A 107 10.53 -14.14 -3.11
N GLN A 108 10.46 -13.40 -4.21
CA GLN A 108 10.71 -11.96 -4.20
C GLN A 108 9.72 -11.23 -3.29
N ALA A 109 8.46 -11.66 -3.33
CA ALA A 109 7.43 -11.04 -2.51
C ALA A 109 7.65 -11.32 -1.03
N ILE A 110 8.05 -12.53 -0.68
CA ILE A 110 8.34 -12.91 0.71
C ILE A 110 9.47 -12.02 1.25
N ILE A 111 10.56 -11.92 0.51
CA ILE A 111 11.72 -11.13 0.95
C ILE A 111 11.34 -9.65 1.13
N ARG A 112 10.55 -9.11 0.22
CA ARG A 112 10.20 -7.68 0.24
C ARG A 112 9.17 -7.33 1.32
N SER A 113 8.30 -8.27 1.66
CA SER A 113 7.28 -8.03 2.68
C SER A 113 7.75 -8.31 4.09
N ASP A 114 8.75 -9.16 4.27
CA ASP A 114 9.23 -9.59 5.59
C ASP A 114 9.82 -8.40 6.34
N ILE A 115 9.32 -8.16 7.57
CA ILE A 115 9.78 -7.05 8.40
C ILE A 115 11.24 -7.18 8.81
N ASN A 116 11.79 -8.39 8.77
CA ASN A 116 13.18 -8.66 9.11
C ASN A 116 14.10 -8.65 7.88
N GLN A 117 13.55 -8.37 6.71
CA GLN A 117 14.32 -8.29 5.47
C GLN A 117 14.10 -6.91 4.83
N LYS A 118 13.46 -6.82 3.66
CA LYS A 118 13.33 -5.53 2.98
C LYS A 118 12.24 -4.64 3.56
N ASN A 119 11.28 -5.21 4.26
CA ASN A 119 10.25 -4.46 5.01
C ASN A 119 9.64 -3.30 4.22
N LYS A 120 9.09 -3.62 3.06
CA LYS A 120 8.52 -2.58 2.18
C LYS A 120 7.27 -1.91 2.76
N GLY A 121 6.59 -2.57 3.71
CA GLY A 121 5.49 -1.93 4.43
C GLY A 121 5.97 -0.73 5.23
N GLN A 122 7.13 -0.87 5.89
CA GLN A 122 7.73 0.24 6.61
C GLN A 122 8.10 1.38 5.66
N GLU A 123 8.69 1.07 4.50
CA GLU A 123 9.05 2.10 3.52
C GLU A 123 7.84 2.90 3.06
N ALA A 124 6.73 2.19 2.80
CA ALA A 124 5.51 2.86 2.37
C ALA A 124 4.97 3.80 3.45
N ALA A 125 4.99 3.34 4.70
CA ALA A 125 4.54 4.18 5.82
C ALA A 125 5.42 5.40 6.00
N LEU A 126 6.75 5.22 5.93
CA LEU A 126 7.68 6.34 6.06
C LEU A 126 7.49 7.35 4.94
N ALA A 127 7.23 6.89 3.71
CA ALA A 127 6.96 7.78 2.59
C ALA A 127 5.71 8.63 2.85
N CYS A 128 4.64 8.00 3.32
CA CYS A 128 3.41 8.72 3.66
C CYS A 128 3.66 9.77 4.75
N ILE A 129 4.36 9.39 5.81
CA ILE A 129 4.68 10.29 6.91
C ILE A 129 5.51 11.49 6.41
N GLN A 130 6.47 11.23 5.55
CA GLN A 130 7.30 12.29 4.99
C GLN A 130 6.48 13.30 4.20
N LEU A 131 5.49 12.83 3.45
CA LEU A 131 4.63 13.71 2.65
C LEU A 131 3.67 14.53 3.52
N LEU A 132 3.41 14.09 4.74
CA LEU A 132 2.55 14.82 5.67
C LEU A 132 3.27 16.02 6.33
N LYS A 133 4.58 16.05 6.24
CA LYS A 133 5.38 17.14 6.77
C LYS A 133 5.40 18.29 5.77
#